data_f15788f34e299e79493ad77dab8d7d70
#
_entry.id   f15788f34e299e79493ad77dab8d7d70
#
_cell.length_a   1.000
_cell.length_b   1.000
_cell.length_c   1.000
_cell.angle_alpha   90.00
_cell.angle_beta   90.00
_cell.angle_gamma   90.00
#
_symmetry.space_group_name_H-M   'P 1'
#
loop_
_entity.id
_entity.type
_entity.pdbx_description
1 polymer ?
#
loop_
_entity_poly.entity_id
_entity_poly.type
_entity_poly.pdbx_seq_one_letter_code
_entity_poly.pdbx_strand_id
1 'polypeptide(L)'
;MATRARIGIKQKSGRIIESYQHWDGYPGGLGYNLCENWENLKKVTDAIKLGDSSKWGVIIGEKHDFDADRHGSDFEHMNCYYNRDRGEKDCGYKVYKDEAEYIENGFRSGEQYVYLMKDTGDKDYLGNPKFTWYYVESRYTSEGKEVIDTEFKPLEKYAILEHIDILKRTLEQMDERKVA
;
A
#
# COMPACT_ATOMS: atom_id res chain seq x y z
N MET A 1 -0.06 -10.79 -13.10
CA MET A 1 1.27 -10.52 -12.50
C MET A 1 1.02 -9.75 -11.22
N ALA A 2 1.65 -10.11 -10.10
CA ALA A 2 1.47 -9.41 -8.85
C ALA A 2 2.17 -8.03 -8.91
N THR A 3 1.47 -6.95 -8.58
CA THR A 3 2.08 -5.65 -8.36
C THR A 3 2.41 -5.53 -6.88
N ARG A 4 3.69 -5.57 -6.56
CA ARG A 4 4.19 -5.58 -5.18
C ARG A 4 4.44 -4.17 -4.68
N ALA A 5 4.27 -3.97 -3.38
CA ALA A 5 4.51 -2.67 -2.75
C ALA A 5 5.07 -2.80 -1.33
N ARG A 6 5.56 -1.69 -0.80
CA ARG A 6 5.89 -1.50 0.60
C ARG A 6 5.09 -0.37 1.20
N ILE A 7 4.67 -0.52 2.44
CA ILE A 7 3.84 0.44 3.15
C ILE A 7 4.57 0.86 4.42
N GLY A 8 4.92 2.14 4.53
CA GLY A 8 5.69 2.66 5.64
C GLY A 8 5.05 3.85 6.36
N ILE A 9 5.49 4.09 7.58
CA ILE A 9 5.15 5.27 8.38
C ILE A 9 6.44 5.93 8.85
N LYS A 10 6.57 7.24 8.61
CA LYS A 10 7.62 8.06 9.20
C LYS A 10 7.27 8.42 10.64
N GLN A 11 8.06 7.94 11.56
CA GLN A 11 7.94 8.23 12.98
C GLN A 11 8.50 9.61 13.33
N LYS A 12 8.13 10.17 14.47
CA LYS A 12 8.68 11.44 14.98
C LYS A 12 10.20 11.45 15.12
N SER A 13 10.81 10.28 15.31
CA SER A 13 12.28 10.11 15.36
C SER A 13 12.97 10.25 13.99
N GLY A 14 12.20 10.34 12.89
CA GLY A 14 12.68 10.25 11.52
C GLY A 14 12.82 8.83 10.98
N ARG A 15 12.77 7.81 11.84
CA ARG A 15 12.81 6.39 11.44
C ARG A 15 11.51 5.99 10.75
N ILE A 16 11.58 4.98 9.88
CA ILE A 16 10.42 4.44 9.18
C ILE A 16 10.21 3.00 9.60
N ILE A 17 8.99 2.66 10.00
CA ILE A 17 8.53 1.27 10.12
C ILE A 17 7.76 0.91 8.86
N GLU A 18 7.94 -0.32 8.35
CA GLU A 18 7.31 -0.77 7.11
C GLU A 18 6.92 -2.23 7.12
N SER A 19 5.97 -2.58 6.26
CA SER A 19 5.63 -3.95 5.90
C SER A 19 5.46 -4.10 4.40
N TYR A 20 5.67 -5.31 3.89
CA TYR A 20 5.50 -5.69 2.49
C TYR A 20 4.05 -6.03 2.17
N GLN A 21 3.62 -5.75 0.93
CA GLN A 21 2.36 -6.21 0.34
C GLN A 21 2.58 -6.85 -1.02
N HIS A 22 1.88 -7.97 -1.26
CA HIS A 22 2.08 -8.78 -2.47
C HIS A 22 1.17 -8.41 -3.65
N TRP A 23 -0.12 -8.19 -3.41
CA TRP A 23 -1.10 -7.99 -4.47
C TRP A 23 -1.61 -6.55 -4.54
N ASP A 24 -1.95 -6.12 -5.76
CA ASP A 24 -2.62 -4.85 -6.07
C ASP A 24 -1.91 -3.60 -5.54
N GLY A 25 -0.58 -3.67 -5.43
CA GLY A 25 0.26 -2.60 -4.88
C GLY A 25 0.34 -1.33 -5.74
N TYR A 26 -0.38 -1.23 -6.87
CA TYR A 26 -0.41 -0.05 -7.74
C TYR A 26 -1.25 1.10 -7.12
N PRO A 27 -1.02 2.36 -7.55
CA PRO A 27 -1.67 3.52 -6.93
C PRO A 27 -3.19 3.51 -7.00
N GLY A 28 -3.81 3.11 -8.11
CA GLY A 28 -5.27 3.02 -8.24
C GLY A 28 -5.91 1.85 -7.47
N GLY A 29 -5.11 0.90 -6.99
CA GLY A 29 -5.53 -0.18 -6.09
C GLY A 29 -5.17 0.14 -4.64
N LEU A 30 -4.02 -0.35 -4.17
CA LEU A 30 -3.55 -0.10 -2.81
C LEU A 30 -3.47 1.39 -2.48
N GLY A 31 -2.90 2.22 -3.38
CA GLY A 31 -2.74 3.65 -3.13
C GLY A 31 -4.07 4.35 -2.87
N TYR A 32 -5.10 4.06 -3.68
CA TYR A 32 -6.46 4.58 -3.47
C TYR A 32 -7.04 4.10 -2.13
N ASN A 33 -6.91 2.81 -1.82
CA ASN A 33 -7.35 2.26 -0.53
C ASN A 33 -6.65 2.93 0.66
N LEU A 34 -5.34 3.21 0.55
CA LEU A 34 -4.60 3.91 1.61
C LEU A 34 -5.14 5.33 1.84
N CYS A 35 -5.44 6.08 0.79
CA CYS A 35 -6.00 7.42 0.91
C CYS A 35 -7.42 7.42 1.51
N GLU A 36 -8.27 6.47 1.12
CA GLU A 36 -9.68 6.45 1.54
C GLU A 36 -9.89 5.84 2.93
N ASN A 37 -9.10 4.83 3.30
CA ASN A 37 -9.42 4.01 4.46
C ASN A 37 -8.33 4.00 5.55
N TRP A 38 -7.14 4.52 5.26
CA TRP A 38 -5.96 4.38 6.12
C TRP A 38 -5.31 5.72 6.47
N GLU A 39 -6.11 6.72 6.88
CA GLU A 39 -5.61 8.02 7.32
C GLU A 39 -5.23 8.06 8.81
N ASN A 40 -5.74 7.12 9.62
CA ASN A 40 -5.48 7.09 11.06
C ASN A 40 -4.13 6.48 11.36
N LEU A 41 -3.19 7.28 11.91
CA LEU A 41 -1.83 6.86 12.23
C LEU A 41 -1.77 5.62 13.12
N LYS A 42 -2.65 5.54 14.15
CA LYS A 42 -2.68 4.37 15.03
C LYS A 42 -3.11 3.12 14.28
N LYS A 43 -4.17 3.19 13.49
CA LYS A 43 -4.67 2.08 12.68
C LYS A 43 -3.59 1.56 11.74
N VAL A 44 -2.89 2.45 11.02
CA VAL A 44 -1.81 2.07 10.10
C VAL A 44 -0.61 1.47 10.85
N THR A 45 -0.25 2.05 12.01
CA THR A 45 0.83 1.51 12.85
C THR A 45 0.52 0.11 13.32
N ASP A 46 -0.70 -0.14 13.79
CA ASP A 46 -1.13 -1.46 14.26
C ASP A 46 -1.12 -2.48 13.11
N ALA A 47 -1.55 -2.07 11.91
CA ALA A 47 -1.52 -2.90 10.71
C ALA A 47 -0.08 -3.28 10.30
N ILE A 48 0.84 -2.32 10.20
CA ILE A 48 2.24 -2.57 9.84
C ILE A 48 2.92 -3.52 10.84
N LYS A 49 2.63 -3.39 12.13
CA LYS A 49 3.22 -4.25 13.18
C LYS A 49 2.82 -5.72 13.08
N LEU A 50 1.76 -6.04 12.36
CA LEU A 50 1.40 -7.43 12.05
C LEU A 50 2.31 -8.06 10.99
N GLY A 51 3.14 -7.26 10.32
CA GLY A 51 4.15 -7.72 9.38
C GLY A 51 3.67 -7.78 7.93
N ASP A 52 4.39 -8.55 7.13
CA ASP A 52 4.17 -8.68 5.69
C ASP A 52 2.81 -9.30 5.38
N SER A 53 2.20 -8.83 4.28
CA SER A 53 0.83 -9.16 3.92
C SER A 53 0.68 -9.61 2.47
N SER A 54 -0.30 -10.43 2.22
CA SER A 54 -0.78 -10.74 0.88
C SER A 54 -1.55 -9.56 0.29
N LYS A 55 -2.47 -8.99 1.08
CA LYS A 55 -3.27 -7.82 0.68
C LYS A 55 -3.61 -6.93 1.88
N TRP A 56 -3.91 -5.66 1.60
CA TRP A 56 -4.57 -4.73 2.52
C TRP A 56 -6.01 -4.47 2.05
N GLY A 57 -6.98 -4.87 2.88
CA GLY A 57 -8.38 -4.48 2.76
C GLY A 57 -8.64 -3.11 3.39
N VAL A 58 -9.91 -2.82 3.70
CA VAL A 58 -10.31 -1.55 4.34
C VAL A 58 -10.17 -1.56 5.86
N ILE A 59 -10.02 -2.75 6.47
CA ILE A 59 -9.79 -2.93 7.91
C ILE A 59 -8.70 -3.97 8.18
N ILE A 60 -8.12 -3.93 9.39
CA ILE A 60 -7.15 -4.94 9.84
C ILE A 60 -7.81 -6.33 9.89
N GLY A 61 -9.02 -6.39 10.43
CA GLY A 61 -9.76 -7.64 10.61
C GLY A 61 -9.15 -8.57 11.66
N GLU A 62 -9.82 -9.69 11.90
CA GLU A 62 -9.38 -10.76 12.79
C GLU A 62 -8.55 -11.82 12.03
N LYS A 63 -7.99 -12.77 12.77
CA LYS A 63 -7.32 -13.93 12.18
C LYS A 63 -8.32 -14.77 11.40
N HIS A 64 -7.98 -15.10 10.17
CA HIS A 64 -8.79 -15.95 9.29
C HIS A 64 -7.90 -16.91 8.50
N ASP A 65 -8.53 -17.82 7.76
CA ASP A 65 -7.82 -18.73 6.87
C ASP A 65 -7.26 -17.95 5.67
N PHE A 66 -5.95 -17.95 5.50
CA PHE A 66 -5.26 -17.27 4.41
C PHE A 66 -5.80 -17.65 3.00
N ASP A 67 -6.15 -18.92 2.81
CA ASP A 67 -6.63 -19.44 1.52
C ASP A 67 -8.14 -19.26 1.33
N ALA A 68 -8.92 -18.99 2.39
CA ALA A 68 -10.36 -18.69 2.30
C ALA A 68 -10.66 -17.33 1.65
N ASP A 69 -9.65 -16.47 1.53
CA ASP A 69 -9.78 -15.08 1.07
C ASP A 69 -9.84 -14.93 -0.46
N ARG A 70 -10.16 -16.00 -1.18
CA ARG A 70 -10.27 -15.99 -2.64
C ARG A 70 -11.71 -15.73 -3.07
N HIS A 71 -11.96 -14.55 -3.67
CA HIS A 71 -13.16 -14.21 -4.43
C HIS A 71 -14.50 -14.32 -3.67
N GLY A 72 -14.89 -13.23 -3.02
CA GLY A 72 -16.23 -13.09 -2.43
C GLY A 72 -16.39 -13.75 -1.06
N SER A 73 -15.31 -13.96 -0.33
CA SER A 73 -15.38 -14.40 1.07
C SER A 73 -15.76 -13.23 2.00
N ASP A 74 -16.29 -13.56 3.18
CA ASP A 74 -16.59 -12.57 4.25
C ASP A 74 -15.36 -11.78 4.68
N PHE A 75 -14.16 -12.24 4.33
CA PHE A 75 -12.86 -11.64 4.68
C PHE A 75 -12.26 -10.76 3.57
N GLU A 76 -12.95 -10.57 2.43
CA GLU A 76 -12.43 -9.80 1.29
C GLU A 76 -12.04 -8.37 1.67
N HIS A 77 -12.75 -7.77 2.63
CA HIS A 77 -12.49 -6.42 3.13
C HIS A 77 -11.43 -6.32 4.23
N MET A 78 -10.85 -7.45 4.68
CA MET A 78 -9.84 -7.53 5.72
C MET A 78 -8.42 -7.60 5.15
N ASN A 79 -7.43 -7.17 5.95
CA ASN A 79 -6.02 -7.43 5.64
C ASN A 79 -5.71 -8.91 5.83
N CYS A 80 -4.88 -9.46 4.93
CA CYS A 80 -4.42 -10.84 4.99
C CYS A 80 -2.90 -10.87 5.21
N TYR A 81 -2.45 -11.39 6.36
CA TYR A 81 -1.06 -11.39 6.79
C TYR A 81 -0.43 -12.78 6.74
N TYR A 82 0.80 -12.87 6.27
CA TYR A 82 1.53 -14.13 6.17
C TYR A 82 1.76 -14.79 7.54
N ASN A 83 2.15 -13.99 8.55
CA ASN A 83 2.38 -14.53 9.90
C ASN A 83 1.05 -14.92 10.59
N ARG A 84 0.11 -13.96 10.69
CA ARG A 84 -1.13 -14.13 11.45
C ARG A 84 -2.04 -15.22 10.87
N ASP A 85 -2.22 -15.21 9.54
CA ASP A 85 -3.26 -15.98 8.87
C ASP A 85 -2.74 -17.29 8.27
N ARG A 86 -1.42 -17.37 7.98
CA ARG A 86 -0.78 -18.56 7.40
C ARG A 86 0.29 -19.19 8.29
N GLY A 87 0.71 -18.51 9.36
CA GLY A 87 1.72 -19.01 10.29
C GLY A 87 3.15 -18.97 9.76
N GLU A 88 3.43 -18.14 8.73
CA GLU A 88 4.78 -17.96 8.19
C GLU A 88 5.68 -17.23 9.20
N LYS A 89 6.97 -17.56 9.15
CA LYS A 89 8.00 -16.94 9.98
C LYS A 89 8.82 -15.93 9.17
N ASP A 90 9.54 -15.07 9.87
CA ASP A 90 10.49 -14.10 9.29
C ASP A 90 9.84 -13.08 8.32
N CYS A 91 8.53 -12.85 8.45
CA CYS A 91 7.73 -11.88 7.72
C CYS A 91 7.21 -10.74 8.61
N GLY A 92 7.99 -10.36 9.63
CA GLY A 92 7.71 -9.21 10.50
C GLY A 92 8.01 -7.88 9.83
N TYR A 93 7.48 -6.79 10.42
CA TYR A 93 7.80 -5.43 9.96
C TYR A 93 9.29 -5.12 10.08
N LYS A 94 9.77 -4.19 9.24
CA LYS A 94 11.15 -3.71 9.24
C LYS A 94 11.25 -2.26 9.68
N VAL A 95 12.47 -1.83 10.01
CA VAL A 95 12.74 -0.46 10.45
C VAL A 95 13.94 0.09 9.71
N TYR A 96 13.77 1.27 9.11
CA TYR A 96 14.81 2.01 8.40
C TYR A 96 15.16 3.30 9.14
N LYS A 97 16.38 3.79 8.97
CA LYS A 97 16.87 4.99 9.66
C LYS A 97 16.25 6.27 9.12
N ASP A 98 16.00 6.32 7.79
CA ASP A 98 15.51 7.50 7.07
C ASP A 98 14.82 7.13 5.74
N GLU A 99 14.30 8.13 5.02
CA GLU A 99 13.62 7.96 3.73
C GLU A 99 14.55 7.42 2.64
N ALA A 100 15.83 7.82 2.64
CA ALA A 100 16.79 7.38 1.63
C ALA A 100 17.05 5.86 1.73
N GLU A 101 17.30 5.37 2.94
CA GLU A 101 17.46 3.94 3.20
C GLU A 101 16.18 3.16 2.89
N TYR A 102 15.00 3.73 3.19
CA TYR A 102 13.72 3.10 2.89
C TYR A 102 13.49 2.99 1.38
N ILE A 103 13.76 4.04 0.60
CA ILE A 103 13.68 4.00 -0.87
C ILE A 103 14.67 2.99 -1.43
N GLU A 104 15.94 3.05 -1.02
CA GLU A 104 17.00 2.14 -1.51
C GLU A 104 16.62 0.66 -1.28
N ASN A 105 16.08 0.35 -0.11
CA ASN A 105 15.71 -1.03 0.24
C ASN A 105 14.31 -1.42 -0.25
N GLY A 106 13.45 -0.46 -0.55
CA GLY A 106 12.06 -0.65 -0.90
C GLY A 106 11.82 -1.40 -2.20
N PHE A 107 12.80 -1.38 -3.12
CA PHE A 107 12.69 -2.01 -4.43
C PHE A 107 13.52 -3.30 -4.59
N ARG A 108 14.13 -3.79 -3.50
CA ARG A 108 15.08 -4.92 -3.53
C ARG A 108 14.49 -6.25 -3.99
N SER A 109 13.21 -6.47 -3.74
CA SER A 109 12.55 -7.74 -4.04
C SER A 109 11.62 -7.64 -5.25
N GLY A 110 11.80 -6.61 -6.09
CA GLY A 110 11.01 -6.37 -7.29
C GLY A 110 9.67 -5.69 -6.99
N GLU A 111 9.61 -4.94 -5.92
CA GLU A 111 8.49 -4.02 -5.65
C GLU A 111 8.49 -2.91 -6.70
N GLN A 112 7.30 -2.47 -7.08
CA GLN A 112 7.11 -1.40 -8.06
C GLN A 112 6.75 -0.06 -7.40
N TYR A 113 6.21 -0.12 -6.17
CA TYR A 113 5.76 1.06 -5.42
C TYR A 113 6.17 0.97 -3.96
N VAL A 114 6.55 2.12 -3.42
CA VAL A 114 6.86 2.31 -1.99
C VAL A 114 6.03 3.47 -1.47
N TYR A 115 5.16 3.20 -0.51
CA TYR A 115 4.24 4.17 0.09
C TYR A 115 4.75 4.61 1.46
N LEU A 116 4.59 5.90 1.78
CA LEU A 116 5.00 6.46 3.06
C LEU A 116 3.96 7.42 3.60
N MET A 117 3.41 7.13 4.78
CA MET A 117 2.62 8.07 5.55
C MET A 117 3.54 9.03 6.30
N LYS A 118 3.31 10.34 6.13
CA LYS A 118 4.06 11.41 6.82
C LYS A 118 3.11 12.42 7.48
N ASP A 119 3.59 13.03 8.57
CA ASP A 119 2.98 14.22 9.14
C ASP A 119 3.09 15.38 8.14
N THR A 120 1.98 16.06 7.87
CA THR A 120 1.96 17.23 6.97
C THR A 120 2.50 18.51 7.64
N GLY A 121 2.65 18.51 8.96
CA GLY A 121 2.88 19.69 9.77
C GLY A 121 1.61 20.49 10.09
N ASP A 122 0.48 20.15 9.46
CA ASP A 122 -0.83 20.76 9.71
C ASP A 122 -1.55 20.08 10.87
N LYS A 123 -2.63 20.73 11.34
CA LYS A 123 -3.53 20.17 12.34
C LYS A 123 -4.96 20.12 11.81
N ASP A 124 -5.73 19.16 12.30
CA ASP A 124 -7.18 19.14 12.10
C ASP A 124 -7.88 20.22 12.96
N TYR A 125 -9.20 20.31 12.83
CA TYR A 125 -10.02 21.28 13.59
C TYR A 125 -10.04 21.01 15.11
N LEU A 126 -9.62 19.82 15.56
CA LEU A 126 -9.43 19.44 16.96
C LEU A 126 -8.00 19.66 17.47
N GLY A 127 -7.08 20.09 16.58
CA GLY A 127 -5.67 20.33 16.91
C GLY A 127 -4.77 19.09 16.83
N ASN A 128 -5.26 17.96 16.31
CA ASN A 128 -4.44 16.77 16.11
C ASN A 128 -3.59 16.87 14.84
N PRO A 129 -2.38 16.28 14.81
CA PRO A 129 -1.56 16.23 13.61
C PRO A 129 -2.28 15.58 12.45
N LYS A 130 -2.17 16.15 11.26
CA LYS A 130 -2.63 15.55 10.02
C LYS A 130 -1.54 14.71 9.37
N PHE A 131 -1.93 13.56 8.86
CA PHE A 131 -1.06 12.66 8.11
C PHE A 131 -1.60 12.52 6.70
N THR A 132 -0.69 12.32 5.73
CA THR A 132 -1.06 12.02 4.35
C THR A 132 -0.08 11.03 3.72
N TRP A 133 -0.50 10.44 2.61
CA TRP A 133 0.28 9.44 1.90
C TRP A 133 1.12 10.05 0.78
N TYR A 134 2.32 9.53 0.66
CA TYR A 134 3.29 9.79 -0.40
C TYR A 134 3.71 8.47 -1.02
N TYR A 135 4.28 8.53 -2.23
CA TYR A 135 4.80 7.35 -2.91
C TYR A 135 6.05 7.67 -3.72
N VAL A 136 6.81 6.63 -4.00
CA VAL A 136 7.82 6.56 -5.04
C VAL A 136 7.58 5.30 -5.86
N GLU A 137 8.00 5.33 -7.13
CA GLU A 137 7.84 4.21 -8.04
C GLU A 137 9.14 3.82 -8.72
N SER A 138 9.25 2.54 -9.08
CA SER A 138 10.21 2.03 -10.05
C SER A 138 9.49 1.80 -11.38
N ARG A 139 10.05 2.33 -12.45
CA ARG A 139 9.52 2.19 -13.82
C ARG A 139 10.63 1.92 -14.80
N TYR A 140 10.28 1.30 -15.91
CA TYR A 140 11.22 1.08 -17.02
C TYR A 140 11.01 2.16 -18.09
N THR A 141 12.12 2.71 -18.61
CA THR A 141 12.09 3.59 -19.78
C THR A 141 11.80 2.80 -21.05
N SER A 142 11.49 3.50 -22.15
CA SER A 142 11.34 2.89 -23.48
C SER A 142 12.59 2.11 -23.94
N GLU A 143 13.76 2.43 -23.37
CA GLU A 143 15.03 1.76 -23.64
C GLU A 143 15.29 0.56 -22.72
N GLY A 144 14.31 0.21 -21.85
CA GLY A 144 14.41 -0.91 -20.90
C GLY A 144 15.28 -0.64 -19.67
N LYS A 145 15.65 0.63 -19.41
CA LYS A 145 16.40 1.01 -18.22
C LYS A 145 15.45 1.25 -17.05
N GLU A 146 15.72 0.62 -15.91
CA GLU A 146 15.00 0.92 -14.67
C GLU A 146 15.35 2.32 -14.14
N VAL A 147 14.32 3.05 -13.76
CA VAL A 147 14.42 4.36 -13.10
C VAL A 147 13.63 4.31 -11.80
N ILE A 148 14.27 4.62 -10.69
CA ILE A 148 13.67 4.68 -9.36
C ILE A 148 13.57 6.16 -8.96
N ASP A 149 12.39 6.57 -8.49
CA ASP A 149 12.22 7.89 -7.90
C ASP A 149 13.07 8.02 -6.63
N THR A 150 13.70 9.18 -6.46
CA THR A 150 14.56 9.47 -5.30
C THR A 150 13.86 10.29 -4.23
N GLU A 151 12.66 10.81 -4.52
CA GLU A 151 11.89 11.67 -3.63
C GLU A 151 10.42 11.26 -3.61
N PHE A 152 9.83 11.27 -2.41
CA PHE A 152 8.42 10.97 -2.22
C PHE A 152 7.51 12.06 -2.79
N LYS A 153 6.55 11.67 -3.62
CA LYS A 153 5.52 12.52 -4.25
C LYS A 153 4.18 12.34 -3.53
N PRO A 154 3.32 13.38 -3.45
CA PRO A 154 1.95 13.23 -2.94
C PRO A 154 1.16 12.18 -3.73
N LEU A 155 0.48 11.28 -3.02
CA LEU A 155 -0.20 10.13 -3.62
C LEU A 155 -1.64 10.43 -4.08
N GLU A 156 -2.42 11.13 -3.27
CA GLU A 156 -3.90 11.19 -3.36
C GLU A 156 -4.42 11.46 -4.78
N LYS A 157 -4.00 12.56 -5.38
CA LYS A 157 -4.45 12.91 -6.74
C LYS A 157 -4.13 11.83 -7.77
N TYR A 158 -2.94 11.25 -7.69
CA TYR A 158 -2.50 10.22 -8.63
C TYR A 158 -3.29 8.92 -8.45
N ALA A 159 -3.51 8.52 -7.21
CA ALA A 159 -4.29 7.34 -6.86
C ALA A 159 -5.74 7.45 -7.34
N ILE A 160 -6.39 8.60 -7.15
CA ILE A 160 -7.76 8.86 -7.63
C ILE A 160 -7.84 8.79 -9.15
N LEU A 161 -6.92 9.43 -9.88
CA LEU A 161 -6.93 9.43 -11.34
C LEU A 161 -6.76 8.03 -11.92
N GLU A 162 -5.81 7.26 -11.40
CA GLU A 162 -5.60 5.87 -11.84
C GLU A 162 -6.80 4.98 -11.50
N HIS A 163 -7.42 5.17 -10.34
CA HIS A 163 -8.63 4.44 -9.95
C HIS A 163 -9.80 4.73 -10.89
N ILE A 164 -10.01 5.99 -11.27
CA ILE A 164 -11.01 6.38 -12.27
C ILE A 164 -10.77 5.68 -13.61
N ASP A 165 -9.53 5.60 -14.06
CA ASP A 165 -9.21 4.94 -15.32
C ASP A 165 -9.45 3.42 -15.27
N ILE A 166 -9.21 2.79 -14.10
CA ILE A 166 -9.56 1.38 -13.87
C ILE A 166 -11.08 1.18 -13.97
N LEU A 167 -11.86 2.04 -13.30
CA LEU A 167 -13.32 1.96 -13.34
C LEU A 167 -13.88 2.14 -14.76
N LYS A 168 -13.35 3.07 -15.55
CA LYS A 168 -13.76 3.26 -16.95
C LYS A 168 -13.52 2.00 -17.78
N ARG A 169 -12.32 1.41 -17.71
CA ARG A 169 -11.99 0.17 -18.42
C ARG A 169 -12.89 -0.99 -18.00
N THR A 170 -13.23 -1.06 -16.71
CA THR A 170 -14.13 -2.10 -16.19
C THR A 170 -15.53 -1.93 -16.77
N LEU A 171 -16.06 -0.71 -16.86
CA LEU A 171 -17.35 -0.42 -17.46
C LEU A 171 -17.38 -0.78 -18.95
N GLU A 172 -16.36 -0.41 -19.72
CA GLU A 172 -16.22 -0.77 -21.13
C GLU A 172 -16.28 -2.29 -21.33
N GLN A 173 -15.53 -3.06 -20.53
CA GLN A 173 -15.55 -4.53 -20.57
C GLN A 173 -16.91 -5.14 -20.20
N MET A 174 -17.64 -4.52 -19.27
CA MET A 174 -19.00 -4.97 -18.90
C MET A 174 -20.01 -4.73 -20.05
N ASP A 175 -19.87 -3.62 -20.76
CA ASP A 175 -20.75 -3.33 -21.91
C ASP A 175 -20.45 -4.23 -23.11
N GLU A 176 -19.19 -4.54 -23.39
CA GLU A 176 -18.80 -5.53 -24.42
C GLU A 176 -19.38 -6.92 -24.14
N ARG A 177 -19.40 -7.36 -22.87
CA ARG A 177 -19.99 -8.65 -22.48
C ARG A 177 -21.51 -8.74 -22.62
N LYS A 178 -22.21 -7.60 -22.63
CA LYS A 178 -23.67 -7.57 -22.84
C LYS A 178 -24.06 -7.65 -24.31
N VAL A 179 -23.13 -7.39 -25.24
CA VAL A 179 -23.36 -7.35 -26.69
C VAL A 179 -22.94 -8.67 -27.34
N ALA A 180 -22.19 -9.51 -26.65
CA ALA A 180 -21.76 -10.85 -27.11
C ALA A 180 -22.69 -11.95 -26.60
#